data_71f24d2b322904e5629105f21cc03036
#
_entry.id   71f24d2b322904e5629105f21cc03036
#
_cell.length_a   1.000
_cell.length_b   1.000
_cell.length_c   1.000
_cell.angle_alpha   90.00
_cell.angle_beta   90.00
_cell.angle_gamma   90.00
#
_symmetry.space_group_name_H-M   'P 1'
#
loop_
_entity.id
_entity.type
_entity.pdbx_description
1 polymer ?
#
loop_
_entity_poly.entity_id
_entity_poly.type
_entity_poly.pdbx_seq_one_letter_code
_entity_poly.pdbx_strand_id
1 'polypeptide(L)'
;MFGIASSLFELGGLIVMHDADGCNSTYDTHDEPRWYDTPSMVYVSGINEIDTIQGNDQRLIDNIAEAVEAAHPRFVAIGGSPMPNAIGTDFKAIERLVAARTGLPTLGFRTDGIHSYLPGAGGAYVWLAKTFLKAPHRKPQKPAKRVNLLGLTPLDFSVVGNATTLKQIVTDAGFTLQSSWSMGDTLDTLAEAANADVNAVLS
;
A
#
# COMPACT_ATOMS: atom_id res chain seq x y z
N MET A 1 -2.82 -3.12 9.11
CA MET A 1 -3.76 -2.67 8.07
C MET A 1 -3.46 -1.24 7.62
N PHE A 2 -3.52 -0.22 8.47
CA PHE A 2 -3.24 1.18 8.09
C PHE A 2 -1.86 1.39 7.43
N GLY A 3 -0.82 0.69 7.87
CA GLY A 3 0.48 0.75 7.21
C GLY A 3 0.46 0.28 5.76
N ILE A 4 -0.33 -0.75 5.43
CA ILE A 4 -0.51 -1.19 4.04
C ILE A 4 -1.24 -0.11 3.25
N ALA A 5 -2.38 0.36 3.76
CA ALA A 5 -3.20 1.35 3.07
C ALA A 5 -2.44 2.64 2.82
N SER A 6 -1.81 3.23 3.84
CA SER A 6 -1.05 4.48 3.71
C SER A 6 0.17 4.36 2.79
N SER A 7 0.84 3.19 2.77
CA SER A 7 1.99 2.99 1.89
C SER A 7 1.61 2.84 0.41
N LEU A 8 0.41 2.33 0.12
CA LEU A 8 -0.04 2.01 -1.23
C LEU A 8 -1.04 3.02 -1.82
N PHE A 9 -1.51 3.97 -1.01
CA PHE A 9 -2.62 4.88 -1.30
C PHE A 9 -2.54 5.56 -2.68
N GLU A 10 -1.37 6.11 -3.04
CA GLU A 10 -1.19 6.89 -4.27
C GLU A 10 -0.74 6.06 -5.47
N LEU A 11 -0.51 4.75 -5.31
CA LEU A 11 0.15 3.93 -6.32
C LEU A 11 -0.82 3.29 -7.34
N GLY A 12 -2.11 3.64 -7.27
CA GLY A 12 -3.12 3.17 -8.22
C GLY A 12 -3.59 1.74 -8.00
N GLY A 13 -3.49 1.24 -6.78
CA GLY A 13 -4.00 -0.07 -6.37
C GLY A 13 -5.38 -0.02 -5.73
N LEU A 14 -6.15 -1.10 -5.85
CA LEU A 14 -7.33 -1.35 -5.04
C LEU A 14 -6.89 -1.88 -3.68
N ILE A 15 -7.17 -1.14 -2.62
CA ILE A 15 -6.81 -1.50 -1.25
C ILE A 15 -8.07 -1.92 -0.52
N VAL A 16 -8.07 -3.14 -0.01
CA VAL A 16 -9.21 -3.72 0.71
C VAL A 16 -8.86 -3.90 2.17
N MET A 17 -9.54 -3.18 3.02
CA MET A 17 -9.55 -3.38 4.45
C MET A 17 -10.57 -4.47 4.78
N HIS A 18 -10.09 -5.69 5.02
CA HIS A 18 -10.96 -6.79 5.37
C HIS A 18 -11.35 -6.70 6.83
N ASP A 19 -12.52 -6.12 7.09
CA ASP A 19 -13.03 -5.84 8.43
C ASP A 19 -14.55 -5.67 8.42
N ALA A 20 -15.12 -5.60 9.63
CA ALA A 20 -16.48 -5.14 9.82
C ALA A 20 -16.62 -3.66 9.44
N ASP A 21 -17.80 -3.29 9.01
CA ASP A 21 -18.13 -1.90 8.70
C ASP A 21 -18.10 -1.04 9.98
N GLY A 22 -17.72 0.22 9.83
CA GLY A 22 -17.77 1.23 10.89
C GLY A 22 -16.41 1.65 11.44
N CYS A 23 -15.57 0.75 11.96
CA CYS A 23 -14.28 1.14 12.55
C CYS A 23 -13.26 1.66 11.54
N ASN A 24 -13.26 1.11 10.35
CA ASN A 24 -12.32 1.49 9.28
C ASN A 24 -12.91 2.46 8.24
N SER A 25 -14.19 2.71 8.27
CA SER A 25 -14.82 3.74 7.43
C SER A 25 -14.31 5.14 7.76
N THR A 26 -13.88 5.39 9.00
CA THR A 26 -13.22 6.64 9.40
C THR A 26 -11.90 6.85 8.69
N TYR A 27 -11.13 5.79 8.44
CA TYR A 27 -9.90 5.89 7.65
C TYR A 27 -10.19 6.42 6.24
N ASP A 28 -11.21 5.89 5.60
CA ASP A 28 -11.58 6.26 4.23
C ASP A 28 -12.16 7.67 4.12
N THR A 29 -12.65 8.24 5.22
CA THR A 29 -13.35 9.52 5.23
C THR A 29 -12.62 10.65 5.93
N HIS A 30 -11.78 10.37 6.93
CA HIS A 30 -11.17 11.38 7.79
C HIS A 30 -9.70 11.14 8.13
N ASP A 31 -9.31 9.89 8.40
CA ASP A 31 -8.00 9.60 8.99
C ASP A 31 -6.87 9.57 7.95
N GLU A 32 -7.19 9.36 6.65
CA GLU A 32 -6.24 9.49 5.57
C GLU A 32 -6.33 10.90 4.96
N PRO A 33 -5.46 11.82 5.34
CA PRO A 33 -5.61 13.23 4.95
C PRO A 33 -5.43 13.48 3.45
N ARG A 34 -4.80 12.57 2.71
CA ARG A 34 -4.67 12.66 1.24
C ARG A 34 -5.99 12.40 0.51
N TRP A 35 -6.98 11.86 1.21
CA TRP A 35 -8.29 11.57 0.64
C TRP A 35 -8.97 12.79 -0.01
N TYR A 36 -8.72 13.98 0.52
CA TYR A 36 -9.30 15.22 -0.03
C TYR A 36 -8.63 15.71 -1.32
N ASP A 37 -7.36 15.35 -1.52
CA ASP A 37 -6.54 15.87 -2.63
C ASP A 37 -6.24 14.81 -3.68
N THR A 38 -6.28 13.53 -3.30
CA THR A 38 -5.87 12.41 -4.17
C THR A 38 -6.96 11.34 -4.18
N PRO A 39 -7.62 11.10 -5.32
CA PRO A 39 -8.56 10.00 -5.43
C PRO A 39 -7.85 8.67 -5.19
N SER A 40 -8.43 7.82 -4.36
CA SER A 40 -7.91 6.50 -4.08
C SER A 40 -9.00 5.44 -4.13
N MET A 41 -8.56 4.19 -4.23
CA MET A 41 -9.42 3.02 -4.28
C MET A 41 -9.24 2.21 -3.00
N VAL A 42 -9.68 2.77 -1.85
CA VAL A 42 -9.67 2.10 -0.55
C VAL A 42 -11.09 1.68 -0.21
N TYR A 43 -11.29 0.42 0.11
CA TYR A 43 -12.60 -0.19 0.39
C TYR A 43 -12.57 -0.97 1.69
N VAL A 44 -13.68 -0.98 2.39
CA VAL A 44 -13.92 -1.85 3.56
C VAL A 44 -14.82 -3.00 3.11
N SER A 45 -14.48 -4.23 3.48
CA SER A 45 -15.23 -5.42 3.03
C SER A 45 -16.61 -5.60 3.68
N GLY A 46 -16.83 -4.97 4.83
CA GLY A 46 -18.12 -5.04 5.53
C GLY A 46 -18.48 -6.44 6.04
N ILE A 47 -17.60 -7.07 6.83
CA ILE A 47 -17.88 -8.37 7.46
C ILE A 47 -19.04 -8.20 8.43
N ASN A 48 -20.08 -9.02 8.28
CA ASN A 48 -21.22 -9.08 9.20
C ASN A 48 -21.15 -10.30 10.12
N GLU A 49 -22.13 -10.43 11.03
CA GLU A 49 -22.18 -11.54 11.99
C GLU A 49 -22.25 -12.91 11.30
N ILE A 50 -23.01 -13.03 10.20
CA ILE A 50 -23.16 -14.28 9.45
C ILE A 50 -21.84 -14.65 8.81
N ASP A 51 -21.16 -13.69 8.19
CA ASP A 51 -19.84 -13.89 7.58
C ASP A 51 -18.81 -14.34 8.64
N THR A 52 -18.92 -13.81 9.87
CA THR A 52 -18.04 -14.16 10.99
C THR A 52 -18.24 -15.61 11.45
N ILE A 53 -19.48 -16.11 11.42
CA ILE A 53 -19.83 -17.47 11.90
C ILE A 53 -19.55 -18.52 10.81
N GLN A 54 -19.93 -18.24 9.57
CA GLN A 54 -19.88 -19.23 8.47
C GLN A 54 -18.59 -19.16 7.63
N GLY A 55 -17.89 -18.02 7.68
CA GLY A 55 -16.89 -17.65 6.72
C GLY A 55 -17.54 -17.25 5.39
N ASN A 56 -16.98 -16.29 4.69
CA ASN A 56 -17.50 -15.88 3.37
C ASN A 56 -16.41 -15.34 2.46
N ASP A 57 -15.30 -16.07 2.34
CA ASP A 57 -14.18 -15.69 1.50
C ASP A 57 -14.60 -15.55 0.03
N GLN A 58 -15.57 -16.35 -0.42
CA GLN A 58 -16.06 -16.28 -1.80
C GLN A 58 -16.72 -14.94 -2.10
N ARG A 59 -17.55 -14.42 -1.18
CA ARG A 59 -18.17 -13.10 -1.32
C ARG A 59 -17.12 -11.99 -1.39
N LEU A 60 -16.07 -12.07 -0.56
CA LEU A 60 -14.97 -11.11 -0.61
C LEU A 60 -14.29 -11.13 -1.97
N ILE A 61 -13.99 -12.32 -2.50
CA ILE A 61 -13.34 -12.48 -3.80
C ILE A 61 -14.21 -11.93 -4.94
N ASP A 62 -15.50 -12.21 -4.92
CA ASP A 62 -16.45 -11.74 -5.93
C ASP A 62 -16.60 -10.21 -5.89
N ASN A 63 -16.73 -9.61 -4.71
CA ASN A 63 -16.79 -8.16 -4.54
C ASN A 63 -15.50 -7.47 -4.99
N ILE A 64 -14.34 -8.06 -4.71
CA ILE A 64 -13.06 -7.53 -5.20
C ILE A 64 -12.99 -7.60 -6.73
N ALA A 65 -13.44 -8.68 -7.33
CA ALA A 65 -13.45 -8.81 -8.79
C ALA A 65 -14.36 -7.76 -9.45
N GLU A 66 -15.55 -7.52 -8.89
CA GLU A 66 -16.45 -6.45 -9.34
C GLU A 66 -15.81 -5.05 -9.20
N ALA A 67 -15.18 -4.78 -8.06
CA ALA A 67 -14.49 -3.51 -7.85
C ALA A 67 -13.31 -3.32 -8.83
N VAL A 68 -12.58 -4.39 -9.16
CA VAL A 68 -11.50 -4.36 -10.16
C VAL A 68 -12.05 -4.04 -11.55
N GLU A 69 -13.17 -4.64 -11.94
CA GLU A 69 -13.84 -4.34 -13.23
C GLU A 69 -14.33 -2.89 -13.31
N ALA A 70 -14.78 -2.32 -12.20
CA ALA A 70 -15.27 -0.94 -12.15
C ALA A 70 -14.15 0.11 -12.10
N ALA A 71 -13.09 -0.14 -11.31
CA ALA A 71 -12.07 0.85 -10.98
C ALA A 71 -10.77 0.71 -11.80
N HIS A 72 -10.56 -0.42 -12.48
CA HIS A 72 -9.36 -0.71 -13.28
C HIS A 72 -8.04 -0.45 -12.55
N PRO A 73 -7.82 -1.00 -11.34
CA PRO A 73 -6.60 -0.77 -10.57
C PRO A 73 -5.40 -1.47 -11.21
N ARG A 74 -4.19 -1.08 -10.80
CA ARG A 74 -2.94 -1.70 -11.24
C ARG A 74 -2.56 -2.94 -10.44
N PHE A 75 -3.09 -3.07 -9.23
CA PHE A 75 -2.89 -4.21 -8.33
C PHE A 75 -4.00 -4.24 -7.26
N VAL A 76 -4.06 -5.31 -6.50
CA VAL A 76 -4.94 -5.44 -5.34
C VAL A 76 -4.12 -5.66 -4.08
N ALA A 77 -4.47 -5.00 -2.98
CA ALA A 77 -3.86 -5.25 -1.68
C ALA A 77 -4.96 -5.48 -0.62
N ILE A 78 -4.85 -6.57 0.14
CA ILE A 78 -5.84 -6.98 1.13
C ILE A 78 -5.15 -7.05 2.49
N GLY A 79 -5.60 -6.24 3.43
CA GLY A 79 -5.12 -6.24 4.81
C GLY A 79 -6.26 -6.56 5.78
N GLY A 80 -5.96 -7.34 6.84
CA GLY A 80 -6.95 -7.73 7.84
C GLY A 80 -6.93 -6.87 9.09
N SER A 81 -8.03 -6.89 9.81
CA SER A 81 -8.23 -6.37 11.16
C SER A 81 -8.15 -7.51 12.19
N PRO A 82 -8.37 -7.24 13.49
CA PRO A 82 -8.44 -8.30 14.50
C PRO A 82 -9.52 -9.35 14.21
N MET A 83 -10.67 -8.97 13.65
CA MET A 83 -11.80 -9.87 13.43
C MET A 83 -11.48 -10.99 12.42
N PRO A 84 -11.01 -10.73 11.19
CA PRO A 84 -10.59 -11.78 10.25
C PRO A 84 -9.52 -12.70 10.83
N ASN A 85 -8.62 -12.15 11.64
CA ASN A 85 -7.61 -12.97 12.32
C ASN A 85 -8.23 -13.93 13.34
N ALA A 86 -9.22 -13.47 14.10
CA ALA A 86 -9.89 -14.28 15.11
C ALA A 86 -10.69 -15.45 14.49
N ILE A 87 -11.29 -15.23 13.33
CA ILE A 87 -12.03 -16.28 12.59
C ILE A 87 -11.14 -17.14 11.70
N GLY A 88 -9.83 -16.87 11.64
CA GLY A 88 -8.86 -17.72 10.94
C GLY A 88 -8.80 -17.51 9.43
N THR A 89 -9.11 -16.32 8.93
CA THR A 89 -9.04 -15.99 7.49
C THR A 89 -7.65 -16.28 6.90
N ASP A 90 -7.60 -17.05 5.83
CA ASP A 90 -6.36 -17.34 5.09
C ASP A 90 -6.11 -16.30 4.01
N PHE A 91 -5.44 -15.19 4.37
CA PHE A 91 -5.08 -14.12 3.44
C PHE A 91 -4.23 -14.59 2.25
N LYS A 92 -3.45 -15.68 2.43
CA LYS A 92 -2.64 -16.20 1.33
C LYS A 92 -3.46 -17.04 0.34
N ALA A 93 -4.49 -17.72 0.81
CA ALA A 93 -5.45 -18.36 -0.08
C ALA A 93 -6.24 -17.31 -0.87
N ILE A 94 -6.78 -16.29 -0.19
CA ILE A 94 -7.51 -15.19 -0.82
C ILE A 94 -6.64 -14.47 -1.86
N GLU A 95 -5.38 -14.14 -1.53
CA GLU A 95 -4.41 -13.56 -2.47
C GLU A 95 -4.34 -14.36 -3.78
N ARG A 96 -4.15 -15.66 -3.68
CA ARG A 96 -4.04 -16.54 -4.87
C ARG A 96 -5.34 -16.58 -5.69
N LEU A 97 -6.48 -16.65 -5.02
CA LEU A 97 -7.78 -16.71 -5.67
C LEU A 97 -8.14 -15.38 -6.35
N VAL A 98 -7.89 -14.26 -5.70
CA VAL A 98 -8.09 -12.92 -6.29
C VAL A 98 -7.14 -12.71 -7.47
N ALA A 99 -5.86 -13.04 -7.34
CA ALA A 99 -4.91 -12.95 -8.44
C ALA A 99 -5.33 -13.80 -9.65
N ALA A 100 -5.78 -15.03 -9.41
CA ALA A 100 -6.29 -15.91 -10.48
C ALA A 100 -7.56 -15.38 -11.14
N ARG A 101 -8.46 -14.75 -10.37
CA ARG A 101 -9.73 -14.22 -10.84
C ARG A 101 -9.58 -12.93 -11.63
N THR A 102 -8.69 -12.04 -11.20
CA THR A 102 -8.55 -10.68 -11.75
C THR A 102 -7.38 -10.56 -12.74
N GLY A 103 -6.41 -11.47 -12.70
CA GLY A 103 -5.17 -11.38 -13.47
C GLY A 103 -4.20 -10.31 -12.95
N LEU A 104 -4.49 -9.66 -11.82
CA LEU A 104 -3.68 -8.59 -11.27
C LEU A 104 -2.70 -9.09 -10.19
N PRO A 105 -1.54 -8.44 -10.05
CA PRO A 105 -0.69 -8.64 -8.89
C PRO A 105 -1.49 -8.37 -7.61
N THR A 106 -1.49 -9.33 -6.69
CA THR A 106 -2.28 -9.24 -5.46
C THR A 106 -1.40 -9.44 -4.24
N LEU A 107 -1.59 -8.63 -3.21
CA LEU A 107 -1.00 -8.77 -1.88
C LEU A 107 -2.09 -9.18 -0.90
N GLY A 108 -1.96 -10.35 -0.28
CA GLY A 108 -2.72 -10.74 0.91
C GLY A 108 -1.80 -10.71 2.12
N PHE A 109 -2.00 -9.78 3.03
CA PHE A 109 -1.13 -9.60 4.18
C PHE A 109 -1.91 -9.69 5.49
N ARG A 110 -1.53 -10.64 6.33
CA ARG A 110 -2.13 -10.81 7.64
C ARG A 110 -1.67 -9.70 8.57
N THR A 111 -2.53 -8.74 8.83
CA THR A 111 -2.38 -7.72 9.87
C THR A 111 -3.43 -7.96 10.94
N ASP A 112 -3.13 -7.67 12.19
CA ASP A 112 -4.00 -7.98 13.33
C ASP A 112 -4.62 -6.75 14.00
N GLY A 113 -4.20 -5.55 13.60
CA GLY A 113 -4.68 -4.30 14.19
C GLY A 113 -4.23 -4.05 15.63
N ILE A 114 -3.45 -4.96 16.23
CA ILE A 114 -2.97 -4.87 17.62
C ILE A 114 -1.55 -4.28 17.65
N HIS A 115 -0.73 -4.65 16.67
CA HIS A 115 0.64 -4.17 16.53
C HIS A 115 0.68 -2.81 15.83
N SER A 116 1.86 -2.17 15.85
CA SER A 116 2.07 -0.92 15.13
C SER A 116 1.85 -1.08 13.62
N TYR A 117 1.73 0.03 12.90
CA TYR A 117 1.59 0.04 11.44
C TYR A 117 2.85 -0.42 10.69
N LEU A 118 4.03 -0.40 11.33
CA LEU A 118 5.34 -0.69 10.71
C LEU A 118 5.41 -2.04 9.99
N PRO A 119 4.95 -3.18 10.57
CA PRO A 119 4.95 -4.45 9.86
C PRO A 119 4.12 -4.42 8.57
N GLY A 120 2.99 -3.71 8.59
CA GLY A 120 2.14 -3.53 7.40
C GLY A 120 2.83 -2.71 6.33
N ALA A 121 3.42 -1.57 6.67
CA ALA A 121 4.16 -0.72 5.74
C ALA A 121 5.39 -1.45 5.17
N GLY A 122 6.20 -2.08 6.04
CA GLY A 122 7.36 -2.85 5.61
C GLY A 122 6.99 -4.02 4.69
N GLY A 123 5.90 -4.74 5.01
CA GLY A 123 5.37 -5.80 4.17
C GLY A 123 4.95 -5.32 2.79
N ALA A 124 4.27 -4.16 2.73
CA ALA A 124 3.87 -3.53 1.48
C ALA A 124 5.09 -3.13 0.63
N TYR A 125 6.11 -2.52 1.23
CA TYR A 125 7.35 -2.16 0.51
C TYR A 125 8.12 -3.37 -0.01
N VAL A 126 8.23 -4.43 0.78
CA VAL A 126 8.88 -5.67 0.34
C VAL A 126 8.12 -6.30 -0.83
N TRP A 127 6.79 -6.28 -0.76
CA TRP A 127 5.96 -6.80 -1.85
C TRP A 127 6.08 -5.94 -3.12
N LEU A 128 6.01 -4.61 -3.01
CA LEU A 128 6.22 -3.68 -4.12
C LEU A 128 7.57 -3.91 -4.80
N ALA A 129 8.64 -4.04 -4.00
CA ALA A 129 9.97 -4.30 -4.52
C ALA A 129 10.05 -5.61 -5.31
N LYS A 130 9.47 -6.68 -4.79
CA LYS A 130 9.49 -7.99 -5.44
C LYS A 130 8.63 -8.06 -6.71
N THR A 131 7.56 -7.28 -6.75
CA THR A 131 6.55 -7.37 -7.81
C THR A 131 6.82 -6.39 -8.95
N PHE A 132 7.24 -5.17 -8.64
CA PHE A 132 7.26 -4.07 -9.61
C PHE A 132 8.65 -3.52 -9.93
N LEU A 133 9.67 -3.73 -9.08
CA LEU A 133 10.99 -3.21 -9.40
C LEU A 133 11.55 -3.87 -10.67
N LYS A 134 11.95 -3.03 -11.59
CA LYS A 134 12.68 -3.45 -12.79
C LYS A 134 14.17 -3.63 -12.49
N ALA A 135 14.83 -4.45 -13.27
CA ALA A 135 16.28 -4.57 -13.21
C ALA A 135 16.92 -3.20 -13.47
N PRO A 136 17.97 -2.82 -12.71
CA PRO A 136 18.64 -1.54 -12.93
C PRO A 136 19.31 -1.52 -14.29
N HIS A 137 19.11 -0.43 -15.03
CA HIS A 137 19.77 -0.20 -16.32
C HIS A 137 21.01 0.70 -16.21
N ARG A 138 21.38 1.08 -14.99
CA ARG A 138 22.59 1.83 -14.67
C ARG A 138 23.29 1.26 -13.43
N LYS A 139 24.61 1.49 -13.36
CA LYS A 139 25.38 1.16 -12.15
C LYS A 139 25.29 2.31 -11.15
N PRO A 140 25.28 2.04 -9.84
CA PRO A 140 25.39 3.08 -8.82
C PRO A 140 26.67 3.90 -8.99
N GLN A 141 26.57 5.21 -8.75
CA GLN A 141 27.70 6.13 -8.86
C GLN A 141 28.33 6.41 -7.49
N LYS A 142 29.61 6.77 -7.51
CA LYS A 142 30.35 7.28 -6.36
C LYS A 142 31.09 8.56 -6.78
N PRO A 143 30.83 9.73 -6.13
CA PRO A 143 29.82 9.93 -5.06
C PRO A 143 28.41 9.68 -5.56
N ALA A 144 27.51 9.27 -4.64
CA ALA A 144 26.11 9.03 -4.93
C ALA A 144 25.43 10.32 -5.40
N LYS A 145 24.53 10.21 -6.39
CA LYS A 145 23.78 11.35 -6.93
C LYS A 145 22.27 11.15 -6.89
N ARG A 146 21.81 9.89 -6.98
CA ARG A 146 20.39 9.55 -6.99
C ARG A 146 19.99 8.85 -5.69
N VAL A 147 18.88 9.28 -5.09
CA VAL A 147 18.40 8.77 -3.81
C VAL A 147 16.94 8.36 -3.90
N ASN A 148 16.60 7.24 -3.26
CA ASN A 148 15.22 6.92 -2.90
C ASN A 148 14.96 7.36 -1.46
N LEU A 149 13.74 7.82 -1.20
CA LEU A 149 13.22 8.01 0.16
C LEU A 149 12.29 6.85 0.50
N LEU A 150 12.59 6.12 1.56
CA LEU A 150 11.79 5.00 2.04
C LEU A 150 11.13 5.36 3.37
N GLY A 151 9.86 5.01 3.54
CA GLY A 151 9.13 5.28 4.77
C GLY A 151 8.47 6.66 4.82
N LEU A 152 8.34 7.37 3.71
CA LEU A 152 7.66 8.65 3.65
C LEU A 152 6.14 8.44 3.62
N THR A 153 5.55 8.17 4.79
CA THR A 153 4.10 7.97 4.96
C THR A 153 3.45 9.09 5.75
N PRO A 154 2.17 9.38 5.56
CA PRO A 154 1.47 10.40 6.37
C PRO A 154 1.32 9.98 7.83
N LEU A 155 1.50 8.71 8.16
CA LEU A 155 1.46 8.20 9.53
C LEU A 155 2.59 8.79 10.40
N ASP A 156 3.75 9.09 9.78
CA ASP A 156 4.88 9.72 10.47
C ASP A 156 5.06 11.21 10.14
N PHE A 157 4.77 11.55 8.89
CA PHE A 157 5.14 12.86 8.35
C PHE A 157 3.96 13.79 8.10
N SER A 158 2.71 13.35 8.37
CA SER A 158 1.52 14.12 7.99
C SER A 158 1.51 14.47 6.49
N VAL A 159 0.62 15.34 6.05
CA VAL A 159 0.48 15.71 4.61
C VAL A 159 0.78 17.18 4.34
N VAL A 160 0.80 18.03 5.35
CA VAL A 160 0.93 19.49 5.19
C VAL A 160 2.34 19.88 4.79
N GLY A 161 2.66 19.72 3.49
CA GLY A 161 3.92 20.16 2.90
C GLY A 161 5.15 19.33 3.25
N ASN A 162 5.06 18.34 4.15
CA ASN A 162 6.22 17.58 4.62
C ASN A 162 6.91 16.78 3.52
N ALA A 163 6.14 16.08 2.68
CA ALA A 163 6.72 15.33 1.58
C ALA A 163 7.44 16.26 0.58
N THR A 164 6.82 17.38 0.23
CA THR A 164 7.40 18.38 -0.67
C THR A 164 8.68 18.98 -0.06
N THR A 165 8.66 19.30 1.22
CA THR A 165 9.83 19.83 1.92
C THR A 165 10.98 18.83 1.97
N LEU A 166 10.73 17.57 2.29
CA LEU A 166 11.75 16.51 2.30
C LEU A 166 12.35 16.28 0.92
N LYS A 167 11.52 16.27 -0.13
CA LYS A 167 11.99 16.18 -1.52
C LYS A 167 12.84 17.39 -1.91
N GLN A 168 12.47 18.59 -1.47
CA GLN A 168 13.24 19.81 -1.70
C GLN A 168 14.59 19.75 -0.98
N ILE A 169 14.65 19.33 0.27
CA ILE A 169 15.90 19.15 1.03
C ILE A 169 16.88 18.23 0.27
N VAL A 170 16.39 17.13 -0.27
CA VAL A 170 17.20 16.21 -1.09
C VAL A 170 17.78 16.92 -2.31
N THR A 171 16.96 17.71 -2.99
CA THR A 171 17.37 18.47 -4.18
C THR A 171 18.35 19.57 -3.84
N ASP A 172 18.13 20.33 -2.77
CA ASP A 172 18.99 21.40 -2.30
C ASP A 172 20.36 20.89 -1.82
N ALA A 173 20.39 19.65 -1.32
CA ALA A 173 21.62 18.94 -0.99
C ALA A 173 22.41 18.44 -2.22
N GLY A 174 21.91 18.71 -3.43
CA GLY A 174 22.58 18.35 -4.70
C GLY A 174 22.31 16.93 -5.17
N PHE A 175 21.31 16.24 -4.59
CA PHE A 175 20.89 14.92 -5.05
C PHE A 175 19.72 15.00 -6.04
N THR A 176 19.59 13.98 -6.85
CA THR A 176 18.40 13.74 -7.70
C THR A 176 17.52 12.73 -6.98
N LEU A 177 16.27 13.09 -6.70
CA LEU A 177 15.30 12.15 -6.18
C LEU A 177 14.93 11.13 -7.28
N GLN A 178 15.08 9.85 -6.99
CA GLN A 178 14.71 8.76 -7.90
C GLN A 178 13.27 8.30 -7.63
N SER A 179 12.91 8.08 -6.36
CA SER A 179 11.56 7.73 -5.93
C SER A 179 11.35 8.06 -4.45
N SER A 180 10.10 8.21 -4.02
CA SER A 180 9.73 8.45 -2.61
C SER A 180 8.88 7.33 -1.99
N TRP A 181 8.57 6.31 -2.72
CA TRP A 181 7.93 5.04 -2.33
C TRP A 181 6.53 5.13 -1.70
N SER A 182 5.97 6.28 -1.49
CA SER A 182 4.63 6.46 -0.94
C SER A 182 4.06 7.81 -1.36
N MET A 183 4.33 8.84 -0.56
CA MET A 183 3.74 10.16 -0.77
C MET A 183 4.32 10.86 -1.99
N GLY A 184 3.42 11.27 -2.90
CA GLY A 184 3.76 12.01 -4.10
C GLY A 184 4.64 11.19 -5.06
N ASP A 185 4.40 9.91 -5.16
CA ASP A 185 5.06 8.99 -6.10
C ASP A 185 4.03 8.24 -6.96
N THR A 186 4.51 7.56 -7.96
CA THR A 186 3.72 6.70 -8.84
C THR A 186 4.33 5.31 -8.90
N LEU A 187 3.52 4.32 -9.26
CA LEU A 187 4.02 2.96 -9.45
C LEU A 187 5.09 2.89 -10.55
N ASP A 188 5.00 3.74 -11.57
CA ASP A 188 5.98 3.77 -12.67
C ASP A 188 7.33 4.32 -12.22
N THR A 189 7.32 5.39 -11.42
CA THR A 189 8.53 5.95 -10.81
C THR A 189 9.17 4.94 -9.84
N LEU A 190 8.35 4.31 -9.01
CA LEU A 190 8.78 3.27 -8.06
C LEU A 190 9.41 2.08 -8.80
N ALA A 191 8.86 1.66 -9.93
CA ALA A 191 9.40 0.56 -10.71
C ALA A 191 10.85 0.80 -11.17
N GLU A 192 11.26 2.06 -11.30
CA GLU A 192 12.63 2.46 -11.67
C GLU A 192 13.54 2.74 -10.46
N ALA A 193 13.06 2.49 -9.23
CA ALA A 193 13.80 2.81 -7.99
C ALA A 193 15.14 2.06 -7.86
N ALA A 194 15.30 0.91 -8.52
CA ALA A 194 16.58 0.18 -8.57
C ALA A 194 17.72 0.98 -9.22
N ASN A 195 17.42 2.08 -9.92
CA ASN A 195 18.42 2.97 -10.51
C ASN A 195 18.97 4.03 -9.55
N ALA A 196 18.55 4.06 -8.30
CA ALA A 196 19.14 4.91 -7.28
C ALA A 196 20.56 4.45 -6.90
N ASP A 197 21.35 5.38 -6.41
CA ASP A 197 22.69 5.10 -5.88
C ASP A 197 22.64 4.72 -4.40
N VAL A 198 21.68 5.29 -3.66
CA VAL A 198 21.44 5.06 -2.22
C VAL A 198 19.96 5.11 -1.89
N ASN A 199 19.60 4.46 -0.79
CA ASN A 199 18.29 4.55 -0.17
C ASN A 199 18.43 5.31 1.15
N ALA A 200 17.65 6.37 1.34
CA ALA A 200 17.49 7.05 2.62
C ALA A 200 16.22 6.52 3.28
N VAL A 201 16.38 5.85 4.41
CA VAL A 201 15.27 5.34 5.21
C VAL A 201 14.89 6.43 6.22
N LEU A 202 13.63 6.84 6.21
CA LEU A 202 13.10 7.91 7.04
C LEU A 202 12.35 7.37 8.26
N SER A 203 11.67 6.22 8.10
CA SER A 203 10.95 5.55 9.17
C SER A 203 10.90 4.04 8.92
#